data_0d0343d507df1212f7d1720e7fa5530e
#
_entry.id   0d0343d507df1212f7d1720e7fa5530e
#
_cell.length_a   1.000
_cell.length_b   1.000
_cell.length_c   1.000
_cell.angle_alpha   90.00
_cell.angle_beta   90.00
_cell.angle_gamma   90.00
#
_symmetry.space_group_name_H-M   'P 1'
#
loop_
_entity.id
_entity.type
_entity.pdbx_description
1 polymer ?
#
loop_
_entity_poly.entity_id
_entity_poly.type
_entity_poly.pdbx_seq_one_letter_code
_entity_poly.pdbx_strand_id
1 'polypeptide(L)'
;LQNCTGFTLAVAFITNGVLTDLKVQFADLASQNITGRILTSTYLYFNQPHVFEELLKIPNVEVRIIDQQQNFHAKAYLFDKPEGYQTFILGSANLTEAALIQNYEWNIKLTAQRHGQLARTINREIEQLWQTAQPLNKTWLDQYKEAYHQADPRFGSTKLPTLIAPTITPNTMQKDALASLTELRQSGAKRGLIV
;
A
#
# COMPACT_ATOMS: atom_id res chain seq x y z
N LEU A 1 11.13 3.81 13.37
CA LEU A 1 12.41 4.06 12.70
C LEU A 1 13.59 4.22 13.67
N GLN A 2 13.37 4.69 14.91
CA GLN A 2 14.46 4.84 15.89
C GLN A 2 15.13 3.49 16.22
N ASN A 3 16.46 3.50 16.34
CA ASN A 3 17.28 2.32 16.67
C ASN A 3 17.12 1.15 15.67
N CYS A 4 16.94 1.43 14.38
CA CYS A 4 17.03 0.40 13.35
C CYS A 4 18.37 0.50 12.60
N THR A 5 18.82 -0.62 12.04
CA THR A 5 20.01 -0.73 11.18
C THR A 5 19.65 -0.82 9.70
N GLY A 6 18.35 -0.92 9.40
CA GLY A 6 17.75 -0.96 8.08
C GLY A 6 16.23 -1.03 8.22
N PHE A 7 15.51 -0.72 7.14
CA PHE A 7 14.05 -0.82 7.15
C PHE A 7 13.48 -1.15 5.78
N THR A 8 12.28 -1.74 5.79
CA THR A 8 11.46 -1.95 4.59
C THR A 8 10.02 -1.57 4.91
N LEU A 9 9.45 -0.67 4.11
CA LEU A 9 8.05 -0.27 4.20
C LEU A 9 7.32 -0.81 2.96
N ALA A 10 6.43 -1.78 3.14
CA ALA A 10 5.62 -2.36 2.07
C ALA A 10 4.17 -1.90 2.26
N VAL A 11 3.78 -0.81 1.61
CA VAL A 11 2.49 -0.14 1.83
C VAL A 11 1.84 0.25 0.52
N ALA A 12 0.55 -0.06 0.37
CA ALA A 12 -0.16 0.23 -0.88
C ALA A 12 -0.31 1.74 -1.12
N PHE A 13 -0.61 2.50 -0.06
CA PHE A 13 -0.94 3.92 -0.17
C PHE A 13 -0.04 4.79 0.69
N ILE A 14 0.41 5.90 0.10
CA ILE A 14 1.28 6.89 0.73
C ILE A 14 0.70 8.28 0.46
N THR A 15 0.62 9.13 1.47
CA THR A 15 0.24 10.55 1.30
C THR A 15 1.42 11.48 1.53
N ASN A 16 1.35 12.65 0.90
CA ASN A 16 2.41 13.65 0.99
C ASN A 16 2.63 14.19 2.41
N GLY A 17 1.56 14.35 3.19
CA GLY A 17 1.65 14.83 4.57
C GLY A 17 2.56 13.93 5.41
N VAL A 18 2.31 12.62 5.40
CA VAL A 18 3.15 11.66 6.14
C VAL A 18 4.59 11.64 5.65
N LEU A 19 4.83 11.77 4.34
CA LEU A 19 6.21 11.86 3.83
C LEU A 19 6.92 13.09 4.36
N THR A 20 6.22 14.22 4.48
CA THR A 20 6.79 15.46 5.03
C THR A 20 7.23 15.25 6.47
N ASP A 21 6.41 14.58 7.29
CA ASP A 21 6.74 14.26 8.67
C ASP A 21 7.91 13.27 8.80
N LEU A 22 8.02 12.33 7.86
CA LEU A 22 9.08 11.32 7.86
C LEU A 22 10.42 11.81 7.27
N LYS A 23 10.45 12.93 6.56
CA LYS A 23 11.69 13.45 5.93
C LYS A 23 12.80 13.68 6.95
N VAL A 24 12.48 14.20 8.12
CA VAL A 24 13.46 14.42 9.19
C VAL A 24 14.06 13.08 9.64
N GLN A 25 13.21 12.08 9.86
CA GLN A 25 13.66 10.74 10.28
C GLN A 25 14.50 10.05 9.19
N PHE A 26 14.15 10.21 7.92
CA PHE A 26 14.95 9.66 6.82
C PHE A 26 16.29 10.38 6.70
N ALA A 27 16.36 11.69 6.91
CA ALA A 27 17.60 12.44 6.92
C ALA A 27 18.50 12.01 8.10
N ASP A 28 17.93 11.82 9.28
CA ASP A 28 18.67 11.31 10.44
C ASP A 28 19.25 9.91 10.17
N LEU A 29 18.48 9.02 9.56
CA LEU A 29 18.94 7.69 9.17
C LEU A 29 20.03 7.77 8.09
N ALA A 30 19.90 8.66 7.13
CA ALA A 30 20.92 8.89 6.10
C ALA A 30 22.25 9.35 6.71
N SER A 31 22.22 10.24 7.70
CA SER A 31 23.41 10.71 8.42
C SER A 31 24.14 9.57 9.16
N GLN A 32 23.42 8.51 9.50
CA GLN A 32 23.95 7.30 10.15
C GLN A 32 24.29 6.19 9.13
N ASN A 33 24.25 6.47 7.82
CA ASN A 33 24.43 5.51 6.73
C ASN A 33 23.41 4.34 6.78
N ILE A 34 22.24 4.55 7.35
CA ILE A 34 21.18 3.58 7.39
C ILE A 34 20.32 3.75 6.13
N THR A 35 20.20 2.66 5.37
CA THR A 35 19.41 2.62 4.14
C THR A 35 18.07 1.92 4.37
N GLY A 36 17.11 2.21 3.50
CA GLY A 36 15.80 1.60 3.54
C GLY A 36 15.23 1.28 2.17
N ARG A 37 14.11 0.57 2.20
CA ARG A 37 13.34 0.19 1.02
C ARG A 37 11.89 0.60 1.20
N ILE A 38 11.28 1.11 0.13
CA ILE A 38 9.82 1.33 0.07
C ILE A 38 9.27 0.57 -1.12
N LEU A 39 8.30 -0.29 -0.84
CA LEU A 39 7.51 -1.01 -1.83
C LEU A 39 6.09 -0.46 -1.79
N THR A 40 5.62 0.11 -2.88
CA THR A 40 4.28 0.68 -2.97
C THR A 40 3.63 0.33 -4.30
N SER A 41 2.45 0.84 -4.60
CA SER A 41 1.71 0.48 -5.81
C SER A 41 1.10 1.68 -6.51
N THR A 42 0.65 1.44 -7.74
CA THR A 42 -0.18 2.38 -8.51
C THR A 42 -1.68 2.05 -8.39
N TYR A 43 -2.05 1.21 -7.44
CA TYR A 43 -3.42 0.71 -7.29
C TYR A 43 -4.44 1.84 -7.23
N LEU A 44 -5.42 1.80 -8.14
CA LEU A 44 -6.48 2.80 -8.30
C LEU A 44 -5.99 4.25 -8.43
N TYR A 45 -4.75 4.47 -8.83
CA TYR A 45 -4.13 5.80 -8.90
C TYR A 45 -4.23 6.61 -7.59
N PHE A 46 -4.30 5.92 -6.46
CA PHE A 46 -4.43 6.58 -5.15
C PHE A 46 -3.18 7.41 -4.81
N ASN A 47 -2.00 6.87 -5.10
CA ASN A 47 -0.75 7.58 -4.89
C ASN A 47 -0.56 8.66 -5.95
N GLN A 48 -0.63 9.93 -5.53
CA GLN A 48 -0.48 11.06 -6.44
C GLN A 48 0.96 11.13 -7.00
N PRO A 49 1.17 11.61 -8.23
CA PRO A 49 2.50 11.75 -8.83
C PRO A 49 3.50 12.52 -7.95
N HIS A 50 3.02 13.55 -7.25
CA HIS A 50 3.84 14.33 -6.33
C HIS A 50 4.45 13.49 -5.18
N VAL A 51 3.76 12.45 -4.72
CA VAL A 51 4.29 11.51 -3.71
C VAL A 51 5.55 10.83 -4.23
N PHE A 52 5.53 10.37 -5.47
CA PHE A 52 6.69 9.74 -6.11
C PHE A 52 7.83 10.73 -6.38
N GLU A 53 7.51 11.99 -6.69
CA GLU A 53 8.52 13.06 -6.79
C GLU A 53 9.25 13.26 -5.46
N GLU A 54 8.52 13.26 -4.37
CA GLU A 54 9.10 13.42 -3.03
C GLU A 54 9.91 12.19 -2.60
N LEU A 55 9.46 10.98 -2.94
CA LEU A 55 10.19 9.74 -2.68
C LEU A 55 11.53 9.70 -3.43
N LEU A 56 11.59 10.18 -4.67
CA LEU A 56 12.84 10.27 -5.45
C LEU A 56 13.91 11.19 -4.83
N LYS A 57 13.50 12.12 -3.96
CA LYS A 57 14.43 13.04 -3.29
C LYS A 57 15.08 12.47 -2.03
N ILE A 58 14.68 11.26 -1.60
CA ILE A 58 15.20 10.64 -0.37
C ILE A 58 16.40 9.75 -0.73
N PRO A 59 17.63 10.17 -0.43
CA PRO A 59 18.83 9.55 -1.02
C PRO A 59 19.16 8.16 -0.48
N ASN A 60 18.72 7.85 0.74
CA ASN A 60 19.01 6.58 1.43
C ASN A 60 17.87 5.57 1.33
N VAL A 61 16.87 5.80 0.46
CA VAL A 61 15.72 4.93 0.29
C VAL A 61 15.60 4.48 -1.16
N GLU A 62 15.67 3.17 -1.40
CA GLU A 62 15.30 2.61 -2.68
C GLU A 62 13.78 2.38 -2.72
N VAL A 63 13.15 2.85 -3.80
CA VAL A 63 11.69 2.73 -3.97
C VAL A 63 11.39 1.88 -5.18
N ARG A 64 10.50 0.90 -5.00
CA ARG A 64 9.96 0.10 -6.10
C ARG A 64 8.44 0.10 -6.11
N ILE A 65 7.88 -0.04 -7.30
CA ILE A 65 6.46 0.10 -7.57
C ILE A 65 5.91 -1.21 -8.10
N ILE A 66 4.87 -1.70 -7.46
CA ILE A 66 4.07 -2.84 -7.94
C ILE A 66 2.96 -2.29 -8.85
N ASP A 67 2.85 -2.88 -10.03
CA ASP A 67 1.84 -2.52 -11.02
C ASP A 67 0.42 -2.80 -10.50
N GLN A 68 -0.56 -2.04 -11.02
CA GLN A 68 -1.99 -2.18 -10.70
C GLN A 68 -2.52 -3.61 -10.87
N GLN A 69 -2.02 -4.35 -11.84
CA GLN A 69 -2.48 -5.71 -12.15
C GLN A 69 -2.24 -6.71 -11.02
N GLN A 70 -1.34 -6.40 -10.10
CA GLN A 70 -0.97 -7.31 -9.01
C GLN A 70 -1.81 -7.11 -7.73
N ASN A 71 -2.79 -6.20 -7.71
CA ASN A 71 -3.70 -5.96 -6.57
C ASN A 71 -2.97 -5.80 -5.22
N PHE A 72 -1.82 -5.14 -5.22
CA PHE A 72 -1.03 -4.97 -4.02
C PHE A 72 -1.73 -4.07 -3.00
N HIS A 73 -2.07 -4.62 -1.85
CA HIS A 73 -2.76 -3.90 -0.77
C HIS A 73 -2.12 -4.18 0.61
N ALA A 74 -0.85 -4.54 0.64
CA ALA A 74 -0.11 -4.81 1.87
C ALA A 74 0.12 -3.57 2.72
N LYS A 75 0.25 -3.75 4.02
CA LYS A 75 0.69 -2.77 5.00
C LYS A 75 1.62 -3.49 5.99
N ALA A 76 2.88 -3.48 5.66
CA ALA A 76 3.93 -4.14 6.41
C ALA A 76 5.12 -3.20 6.58
N TYR A 77 5.53 -3.03 7.83
CA TYR A 77 6.65 -2.20 8.23
C TYR A 77 7.67 -3.10 8.91
N LEU A 78 8.86 -3.22 8.34
CA LEU A 78 9.94 -4.07 8.81
C LEU A 78 11.11 -3.20 9.23
N PHE A 79 11.64 -3.46 10.43
CA PHE A 79 12.77 -2.72 10.98
C PHE A 79 13.82 -3.70 11.46
N ASP A 80 14.97 -3.69 10.81
CA ASP A 80 16.15 -4.42 11.27
C ASP A 80 16.67 -3.78 12.56
N LYS A 81 16.89 -4.58 13.56
CA LYS A 81 17.38 -4.14 14.87
C LYS A 81 18.80 -4.65 15.11
N PRO A 82 19.58 -3.98 15.96
CA PRO A 82 20.82 -4.56 16.46
C PRO A 82 20.62 -5.96 17.01
N GLU A 83 21.71 -6.71 17.21
CA GLU A 83 21.72 -8.03 17.82
C GLU A 83 20.96 -9.12 17.06
N GLY A 84 20.71 -8.91 15.77
CA GLY A 84 20.08 -9.91 14.91
C GLY A 84 18.58 -10.08 15.09
N TYR A 85 17.89 -9.08 15.62
CA TYR A 85 16.43 -9.04 15.68
C TYR A 85 15.83 -8.24 14.53
N GLN A 86 14.55 -8.49 14.27
CA GLN A 86 13.74 -7.72 13.33
C GLN A 86 12.36 -7.47 13.95
N THR A 87 11.89 -6.22 13.88
CA THR A 87 10.54 -5.83 14.31
C THR A 87 9.65 -5.67 13.11
N PHE A 88 8.46 -6.25 13.18
CA PHE A 88 7.41 -6.20 12.18
C PHE A 88 6.21 -5.46 12.74
N ILE A 89 5.61 -4.57 11.95
CA ILE A 89 4.27 -4.03 12.19
C ILE A 89 3.44 -4.41 10.98
N LEU A 90 2.42 -5.23 11.19
CA LEU A 90 1.55 -5.76 10.14
C LEU A 90 0.10 -5.43 10.49
N GLY A 91 -0.68 -4.93 9.54
CA GLY A 91 -2.06 -4.61 9.83
C GLY A 91 -2.80 -3.89 8.72
N SER A 92 -3.72 -3.01 9.11
CA SER A 92 -4.57 -2.26 8.19
C SER A 92 -4.05 -0.87 7.84
N ALA A 93 -3.14 -0.30 8.63
CA ALA A 93 -2.68 1.07 8.48
C ALA A 93 -1.76 1.27 7.25
N ASN A 94 -2.20 2.09 6.31
CA ASN A 94 -1.36 2.60 5.23
C ASN A 94 -0.44 3.74 5.74
N LEU A 95 0.50 4.15 4.92
CA LEU A 95 1.36 5.31 5.20
C LEU A 95 0.63 6.61 4.80
N THR A 96 -0.49 6.88 5.47
CA THR A 96 -1.37 8.03 5.23
C THR A 96 -1.71 8.72 6.54
N GLU A 97 -1.94 10.03 6.51
CA GLU A 97 -2.35 10.79 7.71
C GLU A 97 -3.62 10.20 8.32
N ALA A 98 -4.60 9.86 7.50
CA ALA A 98 -5.84 9.26 7.98
C ALA A 98 -5.58 7.97 8.75
N ALA A 99 -4.76 7.06 8.23
CA ALA A 99 -4.46 5.79 8.88
C ALA A 99 -3.61 5.94 10.15
N LEU A 100 -2.73 6.94 10.22
CA LEU A 100 -1.85 7.11 11.37
C LEU A 100 -2.44 7.96 12.50
N ILE A 101 -3.42 8.83 12.20
CA ILE A 101 -3.90 9.85 13.17
C ILE A 101 -5.42 9.77 13.39
N GLN A 102 -6.22 9.45 12.38
CA GLN A 102 -7.68 9.61 12.41
C GLN A 102 -8.45 8.29 12.44
N ASN A 103 -8.03 7.32 11.63
CA ASN A 103 -8.76 6.07 11.48
C ASN A 103 -8.56 5.14 12.67
N TYR A 104 -9.54 4.26 12.87
CA TYR A 104 -9.38 3.11 13.74
C TYR A 104 -8.69 1.99 12.95
N GLU A 105 -7.43 1.72 13.29
CA GLU A 105 -6.59 0.75 12.58
C GLU A 105 -6.14 -0.38 13.52
N TRP A 106 -6.15 -1.60 13.01
CA TRP A 106 -5.62 -2.75 13.72
C TRP A 106 -4.22 -3.08 13.22
N ASN A 107 -3.24 -3.04 14.11
CA ASN A 107 -1.86 -3.39 13.79
C ASN A 107 -1.28 -4.30 14.86
N ILE A 108 -0.56 -5.32 14.42
CA ILE A 108 0.21 -6.22 15.29
C ILE A 108 1.68 -5.83 15.19
N LYS A 109 2.32 -5.61 16.33
CA LYS A 109 3.77 -5.42 16.42
C LYS A 109 4.40 -6.68 16.96
N LEU A 110 5.32 -7.26 16.21
CA LEU A 110 6.06 -8.48 16.55
C LEU A 110 7.55 -8.20 16.51
N THR A 111 8.32 -8.88 17.35
CA THR A 111 9.79 -8.89 17.26
C THR A 111 10.26 -10.34 17.23
N ALA A 112 11.10 -10.68 16.28
CA ALA A 112 11.62 -12.02 16.08
C ALA A 112 13.11 -11.98 15.76
N GLN A 113 13.79 -13.09 15.96
CA GLN A 113 15.14 -13.27 15.47
C GLN A 113 15.14 -13.22 13.93
N ARG A 114 16.04 -12.47 13.31
CA ARG A 114 16.12 -12.26 11.87
C ARG A 114 16.23 -13.57 11.07
N HIS A 115 16.89 -14.57 11.65
CA HIS A 115 17.03 -15.90 11.05
C HIS A 115 15.99 -16.91 11.56
N GLY A 116 15.03 -16.48 12.38
CA GLY A 116 13.91 -17.30 12.83
C GLY A 116 12.92 -17.59 11.70
N GLN A 117 12.10 -18.61 11.84
CA GLN A 117 11.15 -19.04 10.82
C GLN A 117 10.18 -17.93 10.39
N LEU A 118 9.62 -17.18 11.35
CA LEU A 118 8.70 -16.10 11.09
C LEU A 118 9.35 -15.01 10.22
N ALA A 119 10.51 -14.52 10.63
CA ALA A 119 11.23 -13.48 9.90
C ALA A 119 11.62 -13.94 8.49
N ARG A 120 12.12 -15.18 8.35
CA ARG A 120 12.45 -15.74 7.02
C ARG A 120 11.23 -15.83 6.11
N THR A 121 10.06 -16.21 6.64
CA THR A 121 8.84 -16.29 5.85
C THR A 121 8.40 -14.90 5.35
N ILE A 122 8.31 -13.92 6.26
CA ILE A 122 7.91 -12.56 5.88
C ILE A 122 8.91 -11.93 4.91
N ASN A 123 10.20 -12.03 5.18
CA ASN A 123 11.24 -11.45 4.31
C ASN A 123 11.22 -12.09 2.91
N ARG A 124 11.00 -13.40 2.80
CA ARG A 124 10.90 -14.08 1.52
C ARG A 124 9.73 -13.55 0.67
N GLU A 125 8.55 -13.37 1.27
CA GLU A 125 7.39 -12.82 0.56
C GLU A 125 7.65 -11.38 0.08
N ILE A 126 8.22 -10.54 0.96
CA ILE A 126 8.59 -9.17 0.59
C ILE A 126 9.65 -9.16 -0.51
N GLU A 127 10.65 -10.04 -0.44
CA GLU A 127 11.70 -10.10 -1.44
C GLU A 127 11.17 -10.58 -2.81
N GLN A 128 10.25 -11.53 -2.84
CA GLN A 128 9.59 -11.96 -4.09
C GLN A 128 8.85 -10.79 -4.75
N LEU A 129 8.08 -10.03 -3.97
CA LEU A 129 7.40 -8.83 -4.47
C LEU A 129 8.41 -7.76 -4.93
N TRP A 130 9.49 -7.57 -4.19
CA TRP A 130 10.55 -6.64 -4.52
C TRP A 130 11.19 -6.92 -5.86
N GLN A 131 11.45 -8.19 -6.16
CA GLN A 131 12.09 -8.62 -7.43
C GLN A 131 11.17 -8.40 -8.63
N THR A 132 9.87 -8.46 -8.47
CA THR A 132 8.90 -8.22 -9.57
C THR A 132 8.54 -6.74 -9.73
N ALA A 133 8.82 -5.92 -8.74
CA ALA A 133 8.48 -4.50 -8.73
C ALA A 133 9.45 -3.66 -9.56
N GLN A 134 8.93 -2.64 -10.22
CA GLN A 134 9.70 -1.71 -11.05
C GLN A 134 10.40 -0.65 -10.19
N PRO A 135 11.66 -0.31 -10.45
CA PRO A 135 12.34 0.76 -9.72
C PRO A 135 11.71 2.12 -10.04
N LEU A 136 11.47 2.92 -9.01
CA LEU A 136 11.08 4.32 -9.18
C LEU A 136 12.25 5.11 -9.76
N ASN A 137 12.04 5.70 -10.94
CA ASN A 137 12.97 6.62 -11.57
C ASN A 137 12.21 7.72 -12.33
N LYS A 138 12.93 8.69 -12.86
CA LYS A 138 12.34 9.82 -13.56
C LYS A 138 11.51 9.40 -14.77
N THR A 139 12.00 8.47 -15.57
CA THR A 139 11.29 7.97 -16.76
C THR A 139 9.97 7.31 -16.38
N TRP A 140 9.99 6.44 -15.37
CA TRP A 140 8.78 5.81 -14.84
C TRP A 140 7.78 6.86 -14.34
N LEU A 141 8.28 7.86 -13.60
CA LEU A 141 7.44 8.93 -13.05
C LEU A 141 6.76 9.78 -14.13
N ASP A 142 7.48 10.12 -15.20
CA ASP A 142 6.92 10.90 -16.31
C ASP A 142 5.80 10.11 -17.00
N GLN A 143 5.99 8.81 -17.23
CA GLN A 143 4.94 7.92 -17.75
C GLN A 143 3.74 7.82 -16.81
N TYR A 144 4.00 7.71 -15.52
CA TYR A 144 2.94 7.66 -14.51
C TYR A 144 2.11 8.93 -14.45
N LYS A 145 2.73 10.11 -14.57
CA LYS A 145 2.02 11.39 -14.63
C LYS A 145 1.00 11.45 -15.76
N GLU A 146 1.41 11.02 -16.94
CA GLU A 146 0.51 10.97 -18.10
C GLU A 146 -0.66 10.01 -17.85
N ALA A 147 -0.38 8.81 -17.39
CA ALA A 147 -1.42 7.84 -17.07
C ALA A 147 -2.36 8.32 -15.95
N TYR A 148 -1.82 8.97 -14.93
CA TYR A 148 -2.59 9.55 -13.84
C TYR A 148 -3.54 10.64 -14.32
N HIS A 149 -3.08 11.57 -15.17
CA HIS A 149 -3.92 12.62 -15.74
C HIS A 149 -5.04 12.06 -16.63
N GLN A 150 -4.76 10.99 -17.37
CA GLN A 150 -5.77 10.34 -18.20
C GLN A 150 -6.84 9.60 -17.37
N ALA A 151 -6.44 9.08 -16.21
CA ALA A 151 -7.33 8.33 -15.33
C ALA A 151 -8.15 9.22 -14.37
N ASP A 152 -7.70 10.45 -14.09
CA ASP A 152 -8.39 11.35 -13.16
C ASP A 152 -9.52 12.11 -13.87
N PRO A 153 -10.80 11.88 -13.49
CA PRO A 153 -11.96 12.55 -14.11
C PRO A 153 -11.93 14.07 -13.99
N ARG A 154 -11.14 14.63 -13.06
CA ARG A 154 -11.02 16.09 -12.85
C ARG A 154 -10.22 16.80 -13.95
N PHE A 155 -9.39 16.05 -14.69
CA PHE A 155 -8.52 16.61 -15.73
C PHE A 155 -9.03 16.43 -17.17
N GLY A 156 -10.31 16.08 -17.33
CA GLY A 156 -11.00 16.08 -18.61
C GLY A 156 -11.08 14.72 -19.29
N SER A 157 -12.22 14.52 -19.86
CA SER A 157 -12.72 13.34 -20.51
C SER A 157 -11.80 12.82 -21.61
N THR A 158 -10.88 11.99 -21.26
CA THR A 158 -10.42 10.99 -22.21
C THR A 158 -10.91 9.65 -21.67
N LYS A 159 -11.69 8.97 -22.49
CA LYS A 159 -12.29 7.67 -22.20
C LYS A 159 -11.31 6.83 -21.39
N LEU A 160 -11.69 6.53 -20.12
CA LEU A 160 -11.09 5.41 -19.42
C LEU A 160 -10.92 4.30 -20.45
N PRO A 161 -9.71 3.69 -20.58
CA PRO A 161 -9.65 2.44 -21.29
C PRO A 161 -10.78 1.63 -20.67
N THR A 162 -11.69 1.17 -21.49
CA THR A 162 -12.78 0.32 -21.04
C THR A 162 -12.08 -0.89 -20.48
N LEU A 163 -11.70 -0.81 -19.19
CA LEU A 163 -11.55 -2.00 -18.42
C LEU A 163 -12.89 -2.65 -18.62
N ILE A 164 -12.90 -3.71 -19.43
CA ILE A 164 -14.02 -4.64 -19.46
C ILE A 164 -14.11 -5.02 -18.00
N ALA A 165 -14.95 -4.29 -17.25
CA ALA A 165 -15.23 -4.63 -15.88
C ALA A 165 -15.61 -6.10 -15.99
N PRO A 166 -14.86 -7.03 -15.33
CA PRO A 166 -15.25 -8.40 -15.40
C PRO A 166 -16.72 -8.37 -15.02
N THR A 167 -17.57 -8.90 -15.89
CA THR A 167 -19.01 -8.95 -15.63
C THR A 167 -19.12 -9.72 -14.34
N ILE A 168 -19.23 -9.00 -13.20
CA ILE A 168 -19.33 -9.62 -11.89
C ILE A 168 -20.71 -10.30 -11.90
N THR A 169 -20.71 -11.57 -12.26
CA THR A 169 -21.92 -12.38 -12.15
C THR A 169 -22.02 -12.80 -10.69
N PRO A 170 -23.08 -12.40 -9.99
CA PRO A 170 -23.31 -12.83 -8.62
C PRO A 170 -23.26 -14.35 -8.54
N ASN A 171 -22.53 -14.89 -7.56
CA ASN A 171 -22.54 -16.32 -7.27
C ASN A 171 -23.93 -16.74 -6.72
N THR A 172 -24.17 -18.03 -6.58
CA THR A 172 -25.47 -18.57 -6.14
C THR A 172 -25.92 -17.95 -4.82
N MET A 173 -25.04 -17.88 -3.83
CA MET A 173 -25.33 -17.30 -2.51
C MET A 173 -25.71 -15.81 -2.60
N GLN A 174 -25.03 -15.05 -3.46
CA GLN A 174 -25.34 -13.63 -3.68
C GLN A 174 -26.70 -13.46 -4.39
N LYS A 175 -27.03 -14.33 -5.34
CA LYS A 175 -28.34 -14.32 -6.01
C LYS A 175 -29.46 -14.63 -5.02
N ASP A 176 -29.28 -15.62 -4.17
CA ASP A 176 -30.26 -16.01 -3.15
C ASP A 176 -30.47 -14.91 -2.13
N ALA A 177 -29.37 -14.27 -1.67
CA ALA A 177 -29.43 -13.13 -0.77
C ALA A 177 -30.17 -11.93 -1.40
N LEU A 178 -29.90 -11.61 -2.67
CA LEU A 178 -30.60 -10.55 -3.39
C LEU A 178 -32.10 -10.86 -3.59
N ALA A 179 -32.44 -12.10 -3.89
CA ALA A 179 -33.83 -12.53 -3.99
C ALA A 179 -34.57 -12.36 -2.66
N SER A 180 -34.00 -12.86 -1.57
CA SER A 180 -34.56 -12.72 -0.22
C SER A 180 -34.74 -11.29 0.21
N LEU A 181 -33.74 -10.40 -0.07
CA LEU A 181 -33.85 -8.97 0.20
C LEU A 181 -34.95 -8.30 -0.61
N THR A 182 -35.16 -8.74 -1.86
CA THR A 182 -36.21 -8.22 -2.73
C THR A 182 -37.60 -8.59 -2.19
N GLU A 183 -37.80 -9.86 -1.77
CA GLU A 183 -39.04 -10.32 -1.15
C GLU A 183 -39.36 -9.58 0.15
N LEU A 184 -38.34 -9.42 1.03
CA LEU A 184 -38.49 -8.63 2.25
C LEU A 184 -38.90 -7.19 1.97
N ARG A 185 -38.34 -6.58 0.95
CA ARG A 185 -38.68 -5.20 0.55
C ARG A 185 -40.13 -5.13 0.02
N GLN A 186 -40.54 -6.10 -0.76
CA GLN A 186 -41.93 -6.19 -1.29
C GLN A 186 -42.94 -6.42 -0.17
N SER A 187 -42.57 -7.13 0.90
CA SER A 187 -43.42 -7.33 2.08
C SER A 187 -43.48 -6.11 3.00
N GLY A 188 -42.79 -4.99 2.65
CA GLY A 188 -42.82 -3.75 3.41
C GLY A 188 -41.71 -3.63 4.47
N ALA A 189 -40.77 -4.56 4.54
CA ALA A 189 -39.63 -4.46 5.44
C ALA A 189 -38.69 -3.29 5.05
N LYS A 190 -38.35 -2.46 6.01
CA LYS A 190 -37.44 -1.31 5.79
C LYS A 190 -35.97 -1.62 6.12
N ARG A 191 -35.70 -2.79 6.70
CA ARG A 191 -34.36 -3.24 7.10
C ARG A 191 -34.27 -4.74 6.92
N GLY A 192 -33.11 -5.23 6.48
CA GLY A 192 -32.77 -6.64 6.37
C GLY A 192 -31.35 -6.88 6.85
N LEU A 193 -31.08 -8.02 7.48
CA LEU A 193 -29.75 -8.47 7.86
C LEU A 193 -29.42 -9.71 7.03
N ILE A 194 -28.25 -9.71 6.39
CA ILE A 194 -27.70 -10.90 5.74
C ILE A 194 -26.74 -11.53 6.75
N VAL A 195 -27.01 -12.77 7.14
CA VAL A 195 -26.19 -13.55 8.08
C VAL A 195 -25.42 -14.62 7.29
#